data_af1ee0a4d3402f9975a0f1fd1905cd90
#
_entry.id   af1ee0a4d3402f9975a0f1fd1905cd90
#
_cell.length_a   1.000
_cell.length_b   1.000
_cell.length_c   1.000
_cell.angle_alpha   90.00
_cell.angle_beta   90.00
_cell.angle_gamma   90.00
#
_symmetry.space_group_name_H-M   'P 1'
#
loop_
_entity.id
_entity.type
_entity.pdbx_description
1 polymer ?
#
loop_
_entity_poly.entity_id
_entity_poly.type
_entity_poly.pdbx_seq_one_letter_code
_entity_poly.pdbx_strand_id
1 'polypeptide(L)'
;MKKPIINVEFADQGPDGKLTSRRRFLKTTGLLVAGSGLFMYSCSNENLEEELLTADAAADVRAGKVFNLGKGDLAILNYAYVLEQLEAEYYRQVLEGDYWLNQASPEEKEILQDLYYHEVIHRDFLKVAISSVAPPGKIAPDLIFDFSSVDFSDRTTVLTVAKILEDTGVSAYNGAGNLLENTDYLLVAGKIVSVEGRHAAAIGDLLDPGSNNFASDDVLVDLLGTGIAYDKATDPRDVLEAVAATGFLETKIIANNVPTE
;
A
#
# COMPACT_ATOMS: atom_id res chain seq x y z
N MET A 1 -4.25 8.28 45.88
CA MET A 1 -5.01 8.59 44.63
C MET A 1 -5.44 7.27 44.00
N LYS A 2 -6.74 7.01 43.92
CA LYS A 2 -7.26 5.78 43.29
C LYS A 2 -7.24 5.96 41.77
N LYS A 3 -6.64 5.00 41.05
CA LYS A 3 -6.66 4.95 39.60
C LYS A 3 -8.10 4.68 39.13
N PRO A 4 -8.59 5.32 38.03
CA PRO A 4 -9.87 4.99 37.47
C PRO A 4 -9.84 3.59 36.86
N ILE A 5 -10.78 2.73 37.29
CA ILE A 5 -11.03 1.43 36.67
C ILE A 5 -11.99 1.69 35.52
N ILE A 6 -11.53 1.50 34.28
CA ILE A 6 -12.41 1.50 33.13
C ILE A 6 -13.06 0.13 33.06
N ASN A 7 -14.32 0.04 33.46
CA ASN A 7 -15.14 -1.16 33.21
C ASN A 7 -15.69 -1.08 31.78
N VAL A 8 -15.18 -1.93 30.89
CA VAL A 8 -15.79 -2.15 29.57
C VAL A 8 -16.79 -3.31 29.74
N GLU A 9 -18.07 -3.00 29.74
CA GLU A 9 -19.12 -4.00 29.63
C GLU A 9 -19.24 -4.40 28.16
N PHE A 10 -18.91 -5.66 27.85
CA PHE A 10 -19.26 -6.25 26.57
C PHE A 10 -20.72 -6.70 26.60
N ALA A 11 -21.50 -6.24 25.63
CA ALA A 11 -22.87 -6.74 25.45
C ALA A 11 -22.86 -8.26 25.25
N ASP A 12 -23.67 -8.96 26.02
CA ASP A 12 -23.82 -10.42 25.98
C ASP A 12 -24.28 -10.86 24.57
N GLN A 13 -23.42 -11.57 23.87
CA GLN A 13 -23.71 -12.19 22.57
C GLN A 13 -24.42 -13.52 22.89
N GLY A 14 -25.72 -13.57 22.60
CA GLY A 14 -26.52 -14.78 22.76
C GLY A 14 -25.97 -16.03 22.04
N PRO A 15 -26.47 -17.22 22.32
CA PRO A 15 -25.83 -18.52 22.11
C PRO A 15 -25.86 -19.09 20.68
N ASP A 16 -25.59 -18.28 19.65
CA ASP A 16 -25.44 -18.75 18.27
C ASP A 16 -24.09 -18.38 17.66
N GLY A 17 -23.04 -18.88 18.30
CA GLY A 17 -21.65 -18.78 17.81
C GLY A 17 -21.40 -19.56 16.52
N LYS A 18 -21.91 -19.10 15.38
CA LYS A 18 -21.42 -19.53 14.07
C LYS A 18 -20.26 -18.63 13.64
N LEU A 19 -19.06 -19.20 13.73
CA LEU A 19 -17.87 -18.63 13.09
C LEU A 19 -18.20 -18.22 11.65
N THR A 20 -18.31 -16.92 11.42
CA THR A 20 -18.49 -16.37 10.07
C THR A 20 -17.21 -16.58 9.30
N SER A 21 -17.23 -17.46 8.31
CA SER A 21 -16.08 -17.77 7.48
C SER A 21 -15.58 -16.50 6.79
N ARG A 22 -14.24 -16.40 6.56
CA ARG A 22 -13.56 -15.32 5.82
C ARG A 22 -14.28 -14.94 4.52
N ARG A 23 -14.91 -15.91 3.84
CA ARG A 23 -15.72 -15.70 2.63
C ARG A 23 -17.00 -14.88 2.85
N ARG A 24 -17.57 -14.87 4.05
CA ARG A 24 -18.80 -14.10 4.35
C ARG A 24 -18.46 -12.64 4.66
N PHE A 25 -17.31 -12.40 5.26
CA PHE A 25 -16.79 -11.05 5.48
C PHE A 25 -16.54 -10.31 4.15
N LEU A 26 -15.90 -10.98 3.18
CA LEU A 26 -15.66 -10.41 1.84
C LEU A 26 -16.96 -10.11 1.08
N LYS A 27 -18.02 -10.92 1.27
CA LYS A 27 -19.32 -10.67 0.63
C LYS A 27 -20.07 -9.50 1.24
N THR A 28 -19.93 -9.24 2.54
CA THR A 28 -20.61 -8.14 3.23
C THR A 28 -19.91 -6.81 3.04
N THR A 29 -18.59 -6.79 2.94
CA THR A 29 -17.84 -5.55 2.70
C THR A 29 -17.97 -5.07 1.25
N GLY A 30 -18.01 -5.98 0.29
CA GLY A 30 -18.21 -5.64 -1.13
C GLY A 30 -19.61 -5.07 -1.44
N LEU A 31 -20.62 -5.37 -0.63
CA LEU A 31 -21.99 -4.87 -0.85
C LEU A 31 -22.23 -3.46 -0.28
N LEU A 32 -21.42 -3.01 0.68
CA LEU A 32 -21.56 -1.66 1.27
C LEU A 32 -21.00 -0.56 0.39
N VAL A 33 -20.10 -0.88 -0.54
CA VAL A 33 -19.57 0.09 -1.53
C VAL A 33 -20.54 0.32 -2.69
N ALA A 34 -21.47 -0.60 -2.95
CA ALA A 34 -22.43 -0.49 -4.05
C ALA A 34 -23.72 0.28 -3.72
N GLY A 35 -23.91 0.72 -2.48
CA GLY A 35 -25.18 1.25 -1.97
C GLY A 35 -25.29 2.76 -1.77
N SER A 36 -24.27 3.57 -2.03
CA SER A 36 -24.33 5.02 -1.77
C SER A 36 -23.72 5.85 -2.91
N GLY A 37 -24.16 5.63 -4.13
CA GLY A 37 -23.63 6.30 -5.30
C GLY A 37 -24.69 7.07 -6.07
N LEU A 38 -25.12 8.23 -5.61
CA LEU A 38 -25.70 9.27 -6.44
C LEU A 38 -25.11 10.61 -5.97
N PHE A 39 -23.88 10.89 -6.39
CA PHE A 39 -23.35 12.24 -6.32
C PHE A 39 -23.51 12.90 -7.70
N MET A 40 -24.36 13.89 -7.72
CA MET A 40 -24.53 14.81 -8.85
C MET A 40 -23.20 15.50 -9.12
N TYR A 41 -22.62 15.21 -10.26
CA TYR A 41 -21.45 15.88 -10.78
C TYR A 41 -21.85 17.29 -11.25
N SER A 42 -21.46 18.29 -10.48
CA SER A 42 -21.52 19.71 -10.92
C SER A 42 -20.32 19.98 -11.80
N CYS A 43 -20.55 20.13 -13.09
CA CYS A 43 -19.53 20.59 -14.03
C CYS A 43 -19.19 22.06 -13.75
N SER A 44 -18.04 22.35 -13.15
CA SER A 44 -17.39 23.64 -13.25
C SER A 44 -16.27 23.52 -14.31
N ASN A 45 -16.43 24.24 -15.39
CA ASN A 45 -15.38 24.46 -16.39
C ASN A 45 -14.26 25.27 -15.73
N GLU A 46 -13.18 24.63 -15.32
CA GLU A 46 -11.91 25.28 -15.13
C GLU A 46 -10.96 24.85 -16.22
N ASN A 47 -10.40 25.84 -16.91
CA ASN A 47 -9.44 25.70 -17.98
C ASN A 47 -8.28 24.81 -17.52
N LEU A 48 -8.23 23.59 -18.06
CA LEU A 48 -7.04 22.77 -18.07
C LEU A 48 -6.03 23.51 -18.94
N GLU A 49 -5.04 24.12 -18.34
CA GLU A 49 -3.80 24.38 -19.04
C GLU A 49 -3.25 23.01 -19.45
N GLU A 50 -3.54 22.63 -20.69
CA GLU A 50 -2.88 21.55 -21.39
C GLU A 50 -1.41 21.96 -21.48
N GLU A 51 -0.59 21.48 -20.54
CA GLU A 51 0.83 21.45 -20.73
C GLU A 51 1.07 20.64 -22.01
N LEU A 52 1.55 21.31 -23.05
CA LEU A 52 1.69 20.82 -24.41
C LEU A 52 2.61 19.58 -24.38
N LEU A 53 2.01 18.40 -24.18
CA LEU A 53 2.73 17.13 -24.32
C LEU A 53 3.25 17.06 -25.76
N THR A 54 4.56 16.95 -25.91
CA THR A 54 5.16 16.65 -27.22
C THR A 54 4.58 15.35 -27.77
N ALA A 55 4.60 15.17 -29.09
CA ALA A 55 4.10 13.93 -29.71
C ALA A 55 4.76 12.67 -29.10
N ASP A 56 6.03 12.78 -28.69
CA ASP A 56 6.79 11.71 -28.02
C ASP A 56 6.25 11.42 -26.62
N ALA A 57 5.94 12.45 -25.82
CA ALA A 57 5.35 12.26 -24.49
C ALA A 57 3.94 11.63 -24.59
N ALA A 58 3.15 12.01 -25.59
CA ALA A 58 1.86 11.38 -25.83
C ALA A 58 1.97 9.91 -26.31
N ALA A 59 3.04 9.56 -27.01
CA ALA A 59 3.35 8.19 -27.39
C ALA A 59 3.79 7.36 -26.18
N ASP A 60 4.60 7.93 -25.29
CA ASP A 60 5.05 7.26 -24.06
C ASP A 60 3.90 7.02 -23.08
N VAL A 61 2.94 7.94 -22.95
CA VAL A 61 1.71 7.73 -22.18
C VAL A 61 0.87 6.58 -22.78
N ARG A 62 0.75 6.52 -24.13
CA ARG A 62 0.03 5.43 -24.80
C ARG A 62 0.74 4.07 -24.69
N ALA A 63 2.07 4.08 -24.55
CA ALA A 63 2.88 2.88 -24.37
C ALA A 63 2.93 2.41 -22.89
N GLY A 64 2.25 3.10 -21.97
CA GLY A 64 2.31 2.79 -20.53
C GLY A 64 3.63 3.17 -19.85
N LYS A 65 4.50 3.91 -20.53
CA LYS A 65 5.81 4.32 -20.00
C LYS A 65 5.77 5.53 -19.10
N VAL A 66 4.70 6.32 -19.15
CA VAL A 66 4.50 7.53 -18.34
C VAL A 66 3.06 7.56 -17.84
N PHE A 67 2.87 7.79 -16.55
CA PHE A 67 1.56 7.94 -15.95
C PHE A 67 1.52 9.13 -14.99
N ASN A 68 0.45 9.95 -15.08
CA ASN A 68 0.21 11.05 -14.16
C ASN A 68 -0.83 10.63 -13.12
N LEU A 69 -0.47 10.68 -11.85
CA LEU A 69 -1.32 10.25 -10.72
C LEU A 69 -2.62 11.03 -10.62
N GLY A 70 -2.68 12.24 -11.18
CA GLY A 70 -3.84 13.12 -11.05
C GLY A 70 -3.70 14.11 -9.90
N LYS A 71 -4.83 14.48 -9.27
CA LYS A 71 -4.89 15.43 -8.15
C LYS A 71 -5.89 14.98 -7.08
N GLY A 72 -5.76 15.51 -5.86
CA GLY A 72 -6.64 15.22 -4.72
C GLY A 72 -6.65 13.74 -4.36
N ASP A 73 -7.78 13.24 -3.85
CA ASP A 73 -7.93 11.84 -3.43
C ASP A 73 -7.59 10.83 -4.52
N LEU A 74 -7.93 11.14 -5.78
CA LEU A 74 -7.59 10.25 -6.90
C LEU A 74 -6.08 10.08 -7.06
N ALA A 75 -5.30 11.14 -6.84
CA ALA A 75 -3.86 11.05 -6.90
C ALA A 75 -3.30 10.18 -5.77
N ILE A 76 -3.84 10.29 -4.56
CA ILE A 76 -3.46 9.46 -3.40
C ILE A 76 -3.83 7.98 -3.65
N LEU A 77 -5.02 7.72 -4.17
CA LEU A 77 -5.44 6.35 -4.49
C LEU A 77 -4.56 5.72 -5.58
N ASN A 78 -4.24 6.47 -6.64
CA ASN A 78 -3.32 6.00 -7.67
C ASN A 78 -1.90 5.81 -7.13
N TYR A 79 -1.45 6.69 -6.23
CA TYR A 79 -0.17 6.54 -5.55
C TYR A 79 -0.11 5.23 -4.75
N ALA A 80 -1.10 4.95 -3.91
CA ALA A 80 -1.18 3.68 -3.20
C ALA A 80 -1.20 2.49 -4.18
N TYR A 81 -2.00 2.56 -5.26
CA TYR A 81 -2.07 1.50 -6.26
C TYR A 81 -0.75 1.24 -6.99
N VAL A 82 0.09 2.26 -7.20
CA VAL A 82 1.45 2.10 -7.74
C VAL A 82 2.33 1.29 -6.78
N LEU A 83 2.26 1.57 -5.48
CA LEU A 83 3.05 0.86 -4.47
C LEU A 83 2.60 -0.61 -4.33
N GLU A 84 1.30 -0.86 -4.26
CA GLU A 84 0.76 -2.23 -4.19
C GLU A 84 1.08 -3.07 -5.44
N GLN A 85 1.17 -2.44 -6.62
CA GLN A 85 1.65 -3.14 -7.82
C GLN A 85 3.13 -3.52 -7.70
N LEU A 86 3.95 -2.65 -7.12
CA LEU A 86 5.37 -2.90 -6.90
C LEU A 86 5.57 -4.07 -5.93
N GLU A 87 4.88 -4.07 -4.80
CA GLU A 87 4.98 -5.10 -3.77
C GLU A 87 4.43 -6.45 -4.26
N ALA A 88 3.25 -6.45 -4.88
CA ALA A 88 2.69 -7.66 -5.47
C ALA A 88 3.61 -8.30 -6.52
N GLU A 89 4.24 -7.50 -7.38
CA GLU A 89 5.18 -8.01 -8.39
C GLU A 89 6.48 -8.48 -7.74
N TYR A 90 6.98 -7.78 -6.74
CA TYR A 90 8.16 -8.19 -5.99
C TYR A 90 7.95 -9.59 -5.36
N TYR A 91 6.88 -9.77 -4.59
CA TYR A 91 6.60 -11.08 -3.97
C TYR A 91 6.30 -12.17 -5.00
N ARG A 92 5.70 -11.84 -6.14
CA ARG A 92 5.57 -12.82 -7.24
C ARG A 92 6.93 -13.36 -7.66
N GLN A 93 7.94 -12.51 -7.80
CA GLN A 93 9.29 -12.93 -8.17
C GLN A 93 10.01 -13.66 -7.03
N VAL A 94 9.77 -13.27 -5.77
CA VAL A 94 10.24 -14.03 -4.61
C VAL A 94 9.77 -15.48 -4.68
N LEU A 95 8.48 -15.72 -4.96
CA LEU A 95 7.92 -17.07 -5.03
C LEU A 95 8.42 -17.88 -6.24
N GLU A 96 8.98 -17.24 -7.25
CA GLU A 96 9.63 -17.88 -8.40
C GLU A 96 11.14 -18.02 -8.21
N GLY A 97 11.73 -17.36 -7.20
CA GLY A 97 13.16 -17.33 -6.93
C GLY A 97 13.71 -18.62 -6.31
N ASP A 98 14.99 -18.88 -6.53
CA ASP A 98 15.65 -20.10 -6.04
C ASP A 98 15.66 -20.17 -4.51
N TYR A 99 15.77 -19.03 -3.81
CA TYR A 99 15.67 -19.00 -2.35
C TYR A 99 14.34 -19.63 -1.89
N TRP A 100 13.20 -19.14 -2.36
CA TRP A 100 11.90 -19.66 -1.95
C TRP A 100 11.68 -21.11 -2.39
N LEU A 101 12.04 -21.44 -3.62
CA LEU A 101 11.82 -22.78 -4.18
C LEU A 101 12.61 -23.86 -3.45
N ASN A 102 13.90 -23.61 -3.17
CA ASN A 102 14.86 -24.63 -2.79
C ASN A 102 15.48 -24.46 -1.41
N GLN A 103 15.43 -23.25 -0.78
CA GLN A 103 16.21 -22.95 0.42
C GLN A 103 15.34 -22.53 1.60
N ALA A 104 14.24 -21.79 1.36
CA ALA A 104 13.37 -21.27 2.42
C ALA A 104 12.77 -22.40 3.27
N SER A 105 12.71 -22.18 4.58
CA SER A 105 12.02 -23.06 5.51
C SER A 105 10.52 -23.14 5.22
N PRO A 106 9.79 -24.14 5.72
CA PRO A 106 8.35 -24.20 5.57
C PRO A 106 7.63 -22.98 6.13
N GLU A 107 8.11 -22.41 7.24
CA GLU A 107 7.57 -21.20 7.87
C GLU A 107 7.81 -19.97 7.01
N GLU A 108 9.01 -19.77 6.50
CA GLU A 108 9.32 -18.68 5.56
C GLU A 108 8.47 -18.75 4.29
N LYS A 109 8.28 -19.97 3.77
CA LYS A 109 7.41 -20.19 2.60
C LYS A 109 5.97 -19.78 2.86
N GLU A 110 5.42 -20.15 4.01
CA GLU A 110 4.06 -19.79 4.39
C GLU A 110 3.92 -18.28 4.53
N ILE A 111 4.84 -17.63 5.26
CA ILE A 111 4.82 -16.18 5.47
C ILE A 111 4.93 -15.43 4.14
N LEU A 112 5.95 -15.70 3.33
CA LEU A 112 6.16 -15.00 2.06
C LEU A 112 5.02 -15.22 1.06
N GLN A 113 4.40 -16.40 1.07
CA GLN A 113 3.24 -16.69 0.23
C GLN A 113 1.99 -15.92 0.72
N ASP A 114 1.78 -15.82 2.03
CA ASP A 114 0.66 -15.06 2.60
C ASP A 114 0.83 -13.56 2.31
N LEU A 115 2.05 -13.02 2.42
CA LEU A 115 2.34 -11.63 2.03
C LEU A 115 1.99 -11.42 0.54
N TYR A 116 2.49 -12.26 -0.35
CA TYR A 116 2.13 -12.19 -1.77
C TYR A 116 0.61 -12.11 -2.00
N TYR A 117 -0.16 -12.96 -1.33
CA TYR A 117 -1.61 -12.94 -1.50
C TYR A 117 -2.25 -11.66 -0.94
N HIS A 118 -1.72 -11.11 0.15
CA HIS A 118 -2.21 -9.84 0.70
C HIS A 118 -1.95 -8.70 -0.28
N GLU A 119 -0.74 -8.58 -0.83
CA GLU A 119 -0.42 -7.54 -1.80
C GLU A 119 -1.25 -7.65 -3.09
N VAL A 120 -1.49 -8.85 -3.57
CA VAL A 120 -2.42 -9.08 -4.70
C VAL A 120 -3.84 -8.61 -4.36
N ILE A 121 -4.31 -8.86 -3.13
CA ILE A 121 -5.65 -8.44 -2.69
C ILE A 121 -5.72 -6.92 -2.54
N HIS A 122 -4.72 -6.27 -1.95
CA HIS A 122 -4.65 -4.81 -1.83
C HIS A 122 -4.64 -4.14 -3.21
N ARG A 123 -3.74 -4.57 -4.08
CA ARG A 123 -3.65 -4.12 -5.47
C ARG A 123 -4.98 -4.22 -6.21
N ASP A 124 -5.60 -5.41 -6.19
CA ASP A 124 -6.83 -5.67 -6.92
C ASP A 124 -8.02 -4.91 -6.32
N PHE A 125 -8.05 -4.76 -5.00
CA PHE A 125 -9.02 -3.92 -4.31
C PHE A 125 -8.90 -2.45 -4.75
N LEU A 126 -7.70 -1.86 -4.74
CA LEU A 126 -7.47 -0.48 -5.18
C LEU A 126 -7.82 -0.31 -6.66
N LYS A 127 -7.45 -1.26 -7.52
CA LYS A 127 -7.84 -1.26 -8.94
C LYS A 127 -9.35 -1.14 -9.10
N VAL A 128 -10.12 -1.93 -8.38
CA VAL A 128 -11.60 -1.91 -8.44
C VAL A 128 -12.13 -0.61 -7.85
N ALA A 129 -11.64 -0.17 -6.71
CA ALA A 129 -12.08 1.05 -6.04
C ALA A 129 -11.87 2.28 -6.93
N ILE A 130 -10.66 2.45 -7.47
CA ILE A 130 -10.33 3.57 -8.36
C ILE A 130 -11.17 3.50 -9.64
N SER A 131 -11.30 2.30 -10.26
CA SER A 131 -12.08 2.13 -11.50
C SER A 131 -13.55 2.49 -11.32
N SER A 132 -14.08 2.41 -10.10
CA SER A 132 -15.49 2.75 -9.81
C SER A 132 -15.76 4.26 -9.77
N VAL A 133 -14.71 5.08 -9.55
CA VAL A 133 -14.85 6.53 -9.34
C VAL A 133 -14.05 7.37 -10.34
N ALA A 134 -12.97 6.83 -10.91
CA ALA A 134 -12.10 7.55 -11.82
C ALA A 134 -12.67 7.61 -13.25
N PRO A 135 -12.51 8.74 -13.94
CA PRO A 135 -12.77 8.78 -15.38
C PRO A 135 -11.91 7.78 -16.16
N PRO A 136 -12.34 7.33 -17.34
CA PRO A 136 -11.55 6.45 -18.20
C PRO A 136 -10.13 6.98 -18.42
N GLY A 137 -9.12 6.12 -18.27
CA GLY A 137 -7.71 6.47 -18.46
C GLY A 137 -7.07 7.26 -17.31
N LYS A 138 -7.76 7.39 -16.17
CA LYS A 138 -7.26 8.06 -14.96
C LYS A 138 -6.88 7.11 -13.84
N ILE A 139 -6.89 5.82 -14.07
CA ILE A 139 -6.28 4.80 -13.21
C ILE A 139 -4.90 4.44 -13.76
N ALA A 140 -3.95 4.17 -12.85
CA ALA A 140 -2.64 3.69 -13.26
C ALA A 140 -2.78 2.39 -14.07
N PRO A 141 -2.08 2.26 -15.21
CA PRO A 141 -2.05 1.01 -15.96
C PRO A 141 -1.35 -0.09 -15.17
N ASP A 142 -1.33 -1.29 -15.68
CA ASP A 142 -0.41 -2.30 -15.20
C ASP A 142 1.03 -1.83 -15.49
N LEU A 143 1.81 -1.67 -14.41
CA LEU A 143 3.14 -1.06 -14.45
C LEU A 143 4.21 -2.08 -14.83
N ILE A 144 5.34 -1.59 -15.31
CA ILE A 144 6.50 -2.42 -15.67
C ILE A 144 7.56 -2.23 -14.60
N PHE A 145 8.05 -3.35 -14.06
CA PHE A 145 9.07 -3.37 -13.03
C PHE A 145 10.29 -4.16 -13.47
N ASP A 146 11.47 -3.71 -13.05
CA ASP A 146 12.76 -4.37 -13.26
C ASP A 146 13.42 -4.67 -11.91
N PHE A 147 13.41 -5.93 -11.52
CA PHE A 147 14.10 -6.45 -10.33
C PHE A 147 15.38 -7.20 -10.69
N SER A 148 15.97 -6.98 -11.86
CA SER A 148 17.18 -7.66 -12.31
C SER A 148 18.40 -7.44 -11.40
N SER A 149 18.38 -6.36 -10.59
CA SER A 149 19.39 -6.08 -9.58
C SER A 149 19.22 -6.86 -8.27
N VAL A 150 18.11 -7.57 -8.09
CA VAL A 150 17.81 -8.37 -6.89
C VAL A 150 18.24 -9.81 -7.10
N ASP A 151 19.08 -10.32 -6.22
CA ASP A 151 19.43 -11.75 -6.20
C ASP A 151 18.35 -12.56 -5.46
N PHE A 152 17.39 -13.11 -6.20
CA PHE A 152 16.33 -13.96 -5.67
C PHE A 152 16.81 -15.37 -5.25
N SER A 153 18.10 -15.64 -5.31
CA SER A 153 18.69 -16.86 -4.74
C SER A 153 19.28 -16.62 -3.34
N ASP A 154 19.51 -15.36 -2.96
CA ASP A 154 20.07 -15.03 -1.64
C ASP A 154 18.99 -14.61 -0.65
N ARG A 155 18.86 -15.40 0.44
CA ARG A 155 17.89 -15.13 1.51
C ARG A 155 17.99 -13.72 2.08
N THR A 156 19.20 -13.26 2.35
CA THR A 156 19.45 -11.97 2.99
C THR A 156 19.01 -10.84 2.07
N THR A 157 19.35 -10.92 0.79
CA THR A 157 18.95 -9.95 -0.22
C THR A 157 17.41 -9.90 -0.33
N VAL A 158 16.76 -11.07 -0.47
CA VAL A 158 15.28 -11.14 -0.59
C VAL A 158 14.61 -10.52 0.63
N LEU A 159 14.96 -10.93 1.84
CA LEU A 159 14.29 -10.41 3.05
C LEU A 159 14.64 -8.93 3.31
N THR A 160 15.85 -8.47 2.96
CA THR A 160 16.22 -7.05 3.11
C THR A 160 15.42 -6.17 2.16
N VAL A 161 15.28 -6.56 0.89
CA VAL A 161 14.44 -5.79 -0.06
C VAL A 161 12.98 -5.84 0.37
N ALA A 162 12.45 -7.00 0.79
CA ALA A 162 11.12 -7.11 1.34
C ALA A 162 10.92 -6.12 2.51
N LYS A 163 11.84 -6.10 3.49
CA LYS A 163 11.78 -5.17 4.63
C LYS A 163 11.72 -3.70 4.18
N ILE A 164 12.53 -3.31 3.21
CA ILE A 164 12.54 -1.95 2.68
C ILE A 164 11.19 -1.60 2.03
N LEU A 165 10.61 -2.51 1.26
CA LEU A 165 9.32 -2.28 0.60
C LEU A 165 8.20 -2.16 1.64
N GLU A 166 8.08 -3.10 2.58
CA GLU A 166 7.05 -3.06 3.63
C GLU A 166 7.15 -1.82 4.52
N ASP A 167 8.36 -1.45 4.99
CA ASP A 167 8.57 -0.23 5.77
C ASP A 167 8.20 1.02 4.96
N THR A 168 8.47 0.99 3.65
CA THR A 168 8.08 2.07 2.73
C THR A 168 6.56 2.12 2.62
N GLY A 169 5.87 0.98 2.45
CA GLY A 169 4.42 0.88 2.42
C GLY A 169 3.77 1.46 3.67
N VAL A 170 4.22 1.04 4.86
CA VAL A 170 3.74 1.59 6.15
C VAL A 170 3.90 3.11 6.18
N SER A 171 5.12 3.62 5.91
CA SER A 171 5.40 5.05 5.99
C SER A 171 4.65 5.86 4.92
N ALA A 172 4.40 5.26 3.76
CA ALA A 172 3.67 5.81 2.65
C ALA A 172 2.17 6.00 2.97
N TYR A 173 1.52 4.98 3.52
CA TYR A 173 0.13 5.08 3.96
C TYR A 173 -0.05 6.06 5.11
N ASN A 174 0.88 6.08 6.07
CA ASN A 174 0.85 7.03 7.18
C ASN A 174 1.02 8.48 6.70
N GLY A 175 1.92 8.73 5.74
CA GLY A 175 2.15 10.06 5.18
C GLY A 175 1.02 10.55 4.26
N ALA A 176 0.36 9.62 3.55
CA ALA A 176 -0.73 9.97 2.64
C ALA A 176 -2.10 10.06 3.32
N GLY A 177 -2.27 9.43 4.49
CA GLY A 177 -3.58 9.29 5.12
C GLY A 177 -4.23 10.62 5.47
N ASN A 178 -3.49 11.58 6.03
CA ASN A 178 -4.00 12.90 6.40
C ASN A 178 -4.30 13.81 5.20
N LEU A 179 -3.86 13.43 4.00
CA LEU A 179 -4.07 14.18 2.75
C LEU A 179 -5.37 13.77 2.04
N LEU A 180 -6.04 12.71 2.50
CA LEU A 180 -7.32 12.26 1.97
C LEU A 180 -8.46 13.12 2.52
N GLU A 181 -9.26 13.70 1.62
CA GLU A 181 -10.45 14.47 1.96
C GLU A 181 -11.65 13.57 2.25
N ASN A 182 -11.75 12.44 1.55
CA ASN A 182 -12.83 11.47 1.73
C ASN A 182 -12.52 10.53 2.91
N THR A 183 -13.32 10.61 3.96
CA THR A 183 -13.17 9.82 5.17
C THR A 183 -13.34 8.31 4.96
N ASP A 184 -14.09 7.88 3.94
CA ASP A 184 -14.23 6.46 3.62
C ASP A 184 -12.94 5.91 3.02
N TYR A 185 -12.24 6.70 2.21
CA TYR A 185 -10.90 6.33 1.70
C TYR A 185 -9.86 6.28 2.83
N LEU A 186 -9.89 7.27 3.72
CA LEU A 186 -9.03 7.27 4.92
C LEU A 186 -9.28 6.03 5.78
N LEU A 187 -10.54 5.65 5.99
CA LEU A 187 -10.87 4.45 6.76
C LEU A 187 -10.32 3.17 6.11
N VAL A 188 -10.37 3.08 4.80
CA VAL A 188 -9.81 1.94 4.05
C VAL A 188 -8.28 1.96 4.11
N ALA A 189 -7.65 3.10 3.88
CA ALA A 189 -6.20 3.27 4.01
C ALA A 189 -5.71 2.83 5.40
N GLY A 190 -6.44 3.21 6.47
CA GLY A 190 -6.15 2.77 7.83
C GLY A 190 -6.26 1.25 8.05
N LYS A 191 -7.13 0.56 7.29
CA LYS A 191 -7.19 -0.91 7.34
C LYS A 191 -6.03 -1.56 6.61
N ILE A 192 -5.62 -1.02 5.47
CA ILE A 192 -4.48 -1.52 4.71
C ILE A 192 -3.20 -1.31 5.50
N VAL A 193 -2.88 -0.10 5.95
CA VAL A 193 -1.65 0.17 6.72
C VAL A 193 -1.52 -0.69 7.98
N SER A 194 -2.64 -1.06 8.58
CA SER A 194 -2.65 -2.02 9.71
C SER A 194 -2.21 -3.43 9.28
N VAL A 195 -2.35 -3.81 8.02
CA VAL A 195 -1.82 -5.07 7.45
C VAL A 195 -0.35 -4.90 7.11
N GLU A 196 0.03 -3.80 6.45
CA GLU A 196 1.42 -3.44 6.12
C GLU A 196 2.32 -3.46 7.36
N GLY A 197 1.89 -2.87 8.49
CA GLY A 197 2.64 -2.92 9.74
C GLY A 197 2.89 -4.36 10.25
N ARG A 198 2.00 -5.31 9.96
CA ARG A 198 2.20 -6.73 10.28
C ARG A 198 3.17 -7.40 9.31
N HIS A 199 3.13 -7.04 8.02
CA HIS A 199 4.07 -7.52 7.03
C HIS A 199 5.49 -7.08 7.37
N ALA A 200 5.68 -5.76 7.59
CA ALA A 200 6.96 -5.18 7.99
C ALA A 200 7.54 -5.85 9.24
N ALA A 201 6.69 -6.08 10.26
CA ALA A 201 7.09 -6.75 11.49
C ALA A 201 7.49 -8.22 11.24
N ALA A 202 6.72 -8.97 10.45
CA ALA A 202 7.01 -10.37 10.14
C ALA A 202 8.33 -10.50 9.38
N ILE A 203 8.57 -9.67 8.35
CA ILE A 203 9.84 -9.67 7.60
C ILE A 203 11.00 -9.25 8.51
N GLY A 204 10.81 -8.25 9.38
CA GLY A 204 11.81 -7.83 10.36
C GLY A 204 12.23 -8.95 11.30
N ASP A 205 11.27 -9.73 11.82
CA ASP A 205 11.55 -10.88 12.67
C ASP A 205 12.24 -12.02 11.90
N LEU A 206 11.84 -12.28 10.64
CA LEU A 206 12.54 -13.26 9.80
C LEU A 206 13.99 -12.87 9.53
N LEU A 207 14.30 -11.58 9.35
CA LEU A 207 15.67 -11.10 9.14
C LEU A 207 16.57 -11.33 10.34
N ASP A 208 16.10 -10.98 11.53
CA ASP A 208 16.86 -11.06 12.78
C ASP A 208 15.96 -11.54 13.92
N PRO A 209 15.69 -12.85 14.00
CA PRO A 209 14.76 -13.43 14.97
C PRO A 209 15.14 -13.12 16.42
N GLY A 210 14.16 -12.66 17.20
CA GLY A 210 14.34 -12.37 18.62
C GLY A 210 15.04 -11.05 18.91
N SER A 211 15.30 -10.22 17.89
CA SER A 211 15.76 -8.84 18.04
C SER A 211 14.60 -7.86 18.12
N ASN A 212 14.87 -6.56 18.11
CA ASN A 212 13.85 -5.51 17.96
C ASN A 212 13.59 -5.13 16.48
N ASN A 213 14.08 -5.90 15.52
CA ASN A 213 13.98 -5.58 14.10
C ASN A 213 12.54 -5.61 13.56
N PHE A 214 11.63 -6.25 14.29
CA PHE A 214 10.18 -6.20 14.04
C PHE A 214 9.58 -4.77 14.23
N ALA A 215 10.28 -3.91 15.00
CA ALA A 215 9.88 -2.53 15.31
C ALA A 215 11.13 -1.69 15.62
N SER A 216 12.02 -1.57 14.63
CA SER A 216 13.32 -0.91 14.78
C SER A 216 13.20 0.62 14.86
N ASP A 217 14.20 1.27 15.47
CA ASP A 217 14.23 2.73 15.69
C ASP A 217 14.31 3.54 14.37
N ASP A 218 14.63 2.90 13.25
CA ASP A 218 14.68 3.52 11.92
C ASP A 218 13.29 3.64 11.25
N VAL A 219 12.30 2.85 11.71
CA VAL A 219 10.91 2.92 11.23
C VAL A 219 9.97 3.60 12.22
N LEU A 220 10.29 3.56 13.52
CA LEU A 220 9.51 4.22 14.55
C LEU A 220 10.05 5.63 14.88
N VAL A 221 9.15 6.52 15.23
CA VAL A 221 9.49 7.88 15.65
C VAL A 221 8.83 8.23 16.98
N ASP A 222 9.56 8.94 17.85
CA ASP A 222 9.02 9.55 19.06
C ASP A 222 8.71 11.03 18.79
N LEU A 223 7.52 11.33 18.33
CA LEU A 223 7.07 12.68 17.97
C LEU A 223 7.01 13.65 19.15
N LEU A 224 6.92 13.14 20.38
CA LEU A 224 6.66 13.96 21.56
C LEU A 224 7.83 14.00 22.53
N GLY A 225 8.92 13.26 22.28
CA GLY A 225 10.03 13.12 23.22
C GLY A 225 9.62 12.46 24.54
N THR A 226 8.57 11.63 24.54
CA THR A 226 7.98 11.00 25.71
C THR A 226 8.28 9.50 25.81
N GLY A 227 9.04 8.95 24.84
CA GLY A 227 9.28 7.52 24.69
C GLY A 227 8.09 6.75 24.11
N ILE A 228 7.13 7.45 23.49
CA ILE A 228 6.02 6.84 22.77
C ILE A 228 6.40 6.78 21.30
N ALA A 229 6.53 5.59 20.76
CA ALA A 229 6.89 5.36 19.37
C ALA A 229 5.64 5.25 18.48
N TYR A 230 5.73 5.86 17.31
CA TYR A 230 4.75 5.80 16.23
C TYR A 230 5.48 5.40 14.95
N ASP A 231 4.78 4.75 14.02
CA ASP A 231 5.34 4.50 12.71
C ASP A 231 5.63 5.81 11.97
N LYS A 232 6.72 5.80 11.23
CA LYS A 232 7.14 6.91 10.39
C LYS A 232 6.05 7.24 9.37
N ALA A 233 5.88 8.53 9.11
CA ALA A 233 5.06 9.05 8.02
C ALA A 233 5.97 9.77 7.02
N THR A 234 5.88 9.43 5.74
CA THR A 234 6.73 9.99 4.68
C THR A 234 5.85 10.66 3.61
N ASP A 235 6.20 11.88 3.21
CA ASP A 235 5.48 12.58 2.14
C ASP A 235 5.44 11.73 0.86
N PRO A 236 4.28 11.68 0.15
CA PRO A 236 4.16 10.87 -1.06
C PRO A 236 5.20 11.13 -2.14
N ARG A 237 5.70 12.36 -2.25
CA ARG A 237 6.75 12.69 -3.23
C ARG A 237 8.09 12.10 -2.84
N ASP A 238 8.43 12.16 -1.55
CA ASP A 238 9.68 11.57 -1.04
C ASP A 238 9.68 10.05 -1.20
N VAL A 239 8.52 9.41 -0.97
CA VAL A 239 8.36 7.98 -1.23
C VAL A 239 8.54 7.65 -2.71
N LEU A 240 7.91 8.40 -3.61
CA LEU A 240 8.05 8.18 -5.06
C LEU A 240 9.49 8.43 -5.54
N GLU A 241 10.19 9.40 -4.96
CA GLU A 241 11.61 9.64 -5.25
C GLU A 241 12.47 8.46 -4.77
N ALA A 242 12.22 7.95 -3.58
CA ALA A 242 12.89 6.77 -3.05
C ALA A 242 12.63 5.53 -3.92
N VAL A 243 11.38 5.28 -4.32
CA VAL A 243 11.02 4.19 -5.24
C VAL A 243 11.72 4.35 -6.60
N ALA A 244 11.73 5.55 -7.16
CA ALA A 244 12.43 5.82 -8.42
C ALA A 244 13.94 5.58 -8.31
N ALA A 245 14.55 5.90 -7.17
CA ALA A 245 15.97 5.69 -6.92
C ALA A 245 16.38 4.22 -6.86
N THR A 246 15.44 3.30 -6.56
CA THR A 246 15.72 1.85 -6.61
C THR A 246 15.96 1.34 -8.03
N GLY A 247 15.40 2.01 -9.03
CA GLY A 247 15.37 1.54 -10.42
C GLY A 247 14.37 0.41 -10.68
N PHE A 248 13.57 0.01 -9.68
CA PHE A 248 12.61 -1.09 -9.84
C PHE A 248 11.41 -0.74 -10.72
N LEU A 249 11.07 0.54 -10.81
CA LEU A 249 9.91 1.00 -11.59
C LEU A 249 10.37 1.60 -12.93
N GLU A 250 10.10 0.92 -14.04
CA GLU A 250 10.40 1.43 -15.39
C GLU A 250 9.40 2.50 -15.86
N THR A 251 8.16 2.42 -15.39
CA THR A 251 7.13 3.41 -15.73
C THR A 251 7.38 4.72 -15.00
N LYS A 252 7.56 5.81 -15.74
CA LYS A 252 7.74 7.13 -15.15
C LYS A 252 6.43 7.63 -14.54
N ILE A 253 6.45 7.94 -13.25
CA ILE A 253 5.31 8.52 -12.53
C ILE A 253 5.44 10.04 -12.46
N ILE A 254 4.39 10.75 -12.85
CA ILE A 254 4.26 12.20 -12.68
C ILE A 254 3.38 12.47 -11.46
N ALA A 255 3.94 13.13 -10.46
CA ALA A 255 3.31 13.38 -9.16
C ALA A 255 3.19 14.88 -8.83
N ASN A 256 3.21 15.76 -9.83
CA ASN A 256 3.27 17.22 -9.62
C ASN A 256 2.08 17.76 -8.82
N ASN A 257 0.92 17.12 -8.92
CA ASN A 257 -0.32 17.54 -8.27
C ASN A 257 -0.79 16.58 -7.18
N VAL A 258 0.08 15.67 -6.73
CA VAL A 258 -0.20 14.86 -5.54
C VAL A 258 -0.23 15.80 -4.33
N PRO A 259 -1.26 15.75 -3.47
CA PRO A 259 -1.30 16.51 -2.24
C PRO A 259 -0.06 16.27 -1.39
N THR A 260 0.41 17.30 -0.71
CA THR A 260 1.52 17.28 0.28
C THR A 260 1.11 18.10 1.47
N GLU A 261 1.78 17.95 2.60
CA GLU A 261 1.58 18.79 3.79
C GLU A 261 1.95 20.26 3.53
#